data_fed9cd041388b10e22125e7e65840bcb
#
_entry.id   fed9cd041388b10e22125e7e65840bcb
#
_cell.length_a   1.000
_cell.length_b   1.000
_cell.length_c   1.000
_cell.angle_alpha   90.00
_cell.angle_beta   90.00
_cell.angle_gamma   90.00
#
_symmetry.space_group_name_H-M   'P 1'
#
loop_
_entity.id
_entity.type
_entity.pdbx_description
1 polymer ?
#
loop_
_entity_poly.entity_id
_entity_poly.type
_entity_poly.pdbx_seq_one_letter_code
_entity_poly.pdbx_strand_id
1 'polypeptide(L)'
;RVFLTEDAQKKLNRDNQSLNLFKSVNVFYKSRKELDNLCGRDEIAHQGLVAEVEQLEEITLKEFIKNNKKQNINLIALEEVTDPRNIGSIIRSAVAFNIDGLIVKERSFPSKSRLLYKSASGGIEHIKIFKVSNLNTSLKFLKTKEFWVSAFDVTAKKDFTKNNWKGKNI
;
A
#
# COMPACT_ATOMS: atom_id res chain seq x y z
N ARG A 1 7.59 15.57 8.96
CA ARG A 1 7.28 17.01 8.87
C ARG A 1 6.02 17.21 8.06
N VAL A 2 5.22 18.24 8.40
CA VAL A 2 4.01 18.57 7.64
C VAL A 2 4.11 20.02 7.16
N PHE A 3 3.79 20.25 5.91
CA PHE A 3 3.75 21.55 5.28
C PHE A 3 2.30 21.90 4.91
N LEU A 4 1.83 23.07 5.35
CA LEU A 4 0.44 23.51 5.18
C LEU A 4 0.38 24.89 4.53
N THR A 5 -0.66 25.13 3.72
CA THR A 5 -1.08 26.50 3.42
C THR A 5 -1.99 27.04 4.53
N GLU A 6 -2.06 28.35 4.68
CA GLU A 6 -2.97 28.99 5.65
C GLU A 6 -4.44 28.59 5.44
N ASP A 7 -4.86 28.45 4.18
CA ASP A 7 -6.23 28.01 3.85
C ASP A 7 -6.51 26.57 4.24
N ALA A 8 -5.52 25.67 4.09
CA ALA A 8 -5.65 24.29 4.55
C ALA A 8 -5.74 24.24 6.07
N GLN A 9 -4.95 25.05 6.78
CA GLN A 9 -5.03 25.16 8.24
C GLN A 9 -6.43 25.62 8.70
N LYS A 10 -6.98 26.67 8.07
CA LYS A 10 -8.33 27.15 8.41
C LYS A 10 -9.40 26.08 8.25
N LYS A 11 -9.26 25.20 7.23
CA LYS A 11 -10.17 24.06 7.03
C LYS A 11 -9.99 23.00 8.11
N LEU A 12 -8.76 22.65 8.44
CA LEU A 12 -8.45 21.67 9.49
C LEU A 12 -8.90 22.13 10.88
N ASN A 13 -8.79 23.42 11.18
CA ASN A 13 -9.23 23.99 12.46
C ASN A 13 -10.75 23.90 12.68
N ARG A 14 -11.54 23.70 11.63
CA ARG A 14 -12.98 23.44 11.74
C ARG A 14 -13.30 22.01 12.17
N ASP A 15 -12.34 21.11 12.08
CA ASP A 15 -12.46 19.73 12.49
C ASP A 15 -11.57 19.46 13.72
N ASN A 16 -12.20 19.45 14.90
CA ASN A 16 -11.50 19.28 16.19
C ASN A 16 -10.70 17.96 16.30
N GLN A 17 -11.03 16.93 15.51
CA GLN A 17 -10.26 15.68 15.50
C GLN A 17 -8.93 15.84 14.78
N SER A 18 -8.90 16.62 13.72
CA SER A 18 -7.69 16.87 12.93
C SER A 18 -6.62 17.67 13.69
N LEU A 19 -7.01 18.56 14.59
CA LEU A 19 -6.08 19.37 15.40
C LEU A 19 -5.17 18.51 16.29
N ASN A 20 -5.69 17.41 16.83
CA ASN A 20 -4.92 16.54 17.71
C ASN A 20 -3.82 15.76 16.98
N LEU A 21 -3.99 15.49 15.70
CA LEU A 21 -3.01 14.77 14.87
C LEU A 21 -1.71 15.57 14.67
N PHE A 22 -1.79 16.90 14.70
CA PHE A 22 -0.62 17.77 14.45
C PHE A 22 0.14 18.19 15.71
N LYS A 23 -0.36 17.86 16.92
CA LYS A 23 0.30 18.25 18.18
C LYS A 23 1.70 17.65 18.35
N SER A 24 1.94 16.49 17.78
CA SER A 24 3.21 15.74 17.86
C SER A 24 4.11 15.90 16.62
N VAL A 25 3.71 16.72 15.65
CA VAL A 25 4.39 16.82 14.36
C VAL A 25 4.83 18.26 14.11
N ASN A 26 6.05 18.45 13.59
CA ASN A 26 6.53 19.76 13.18
C ASN A 26 5.75 20.24 11.95
N VAL A 27 5.01 21.34 12.12
CA VAL A 27 4.21 21.97 11.07
C VAL A 27 4.92 23.23 10.56
N PHE A 28 5.01 23.36 9.24
CA PHE A 28 5.61 24.49 8.54
C PHE A 28 4.59 25.11 7.59
N TYR A 29 4.50 26.44 7.59
CA TYR A 29 3.60 27.14 6.67
C TYR A 29 4.33 27.49 5.39
N LYS A 30 3.68 27.19 4.26
CA LYS A 30 4.21 27.45 2.92
C LYS A 30 3.12 27.91 1.97
N SER A 31 3.52 28.71 0.98
CA SER A 31 2.66 29.08 -0.14
C SER A 31 2.32 27.86 -1.01
N ARG A 32 1.24 27.93 -1.78
CA ARG A 32 0.86 26.89 -2.71
C ARG A 32 1.95 26.54 -3.71
N LYS A 33 2.64 27.58 -4.25
CA LYS A 33 3.76 27.43 -5.16
C LYS A 33 4.96 26.69 -4.54
N GLU A 34 5.25 26.93 -3.26
CA GLU A 34 6.30 26.19 -2.56
C GLU A 34 5.93 24.73 -2.32
N LEU A 35 4.63 24.44 -2.06
CA LEU A 35 4.15 23.08 -1.96
C LEU A 35 4.19 22.35 -3.31
N ASP A 36 3.84 23.02 -4.41
CA ASP A 36 3.98 22.48 -5.76
C ASP A 36 5.45 22.09 -6.04
N ASN A 37 6.40 22.95 -5.65
CA ASN A 37 7.83 22.68 -5.79
C ASN A 37 8.29 21.47 -4.95
N LEU A 38 7.78 21.33 -3.72
CA LEU A 38 8.04 20.14 -2.87
C LEU A 38 7.45 18.87 -3.47
N CYS A 39 6.33 18.98 -4.16
CA CYS A 39 5.69 17.86 -4.85
C CYS A 39 6.40 17.46 -6.15
N GLY A 40 7.30 18.30 -6.69
CA GLY A 40 7.98 18.03 -7.94
C GLY A 40 7.04 18.12 -9.14
N ARG A 41 7.44 17.49 -10.25
CA ARG A 41 6.70 17.55 -11.53
C ARG A 41 5.45 16.68 -11.59
N ASP A 42 5.18 15.89 -10.57
CA ASP A 42 3.95 15.09 -10.52
C ASP A 42 2.76 16.03 -10.28
N GLU A 43 1.88 16.17 -11.24
CA GLU A 43 0.65 16.96 -11.18
C GLU A 43 -0.40 16.38 -10.21
N ILE A 44 0.00 16.19 -8.94
CA ILE A 44 -0.89 15.68 -7.92
C ILE A 44 -1.43 16.84 -7.09
N ALA A 45 -2.75 17.00 -7.10
CA ALA A 45 -3.39 18.00 -6.26
C ALA A 45 -3.13 17.71 -4.78
N HIS A 46 -2.25 18.51 -4.14
CA HIS A 46 -1.91 18.39 -2.72
C HIS A 46 -2.95 19.02 -1.78
N GLN A 47 -3.91 19.76 -2.31
CA GLN A 47 -4.99 20.42 -1.56
C GLN A 47 -4.53 21.34 -0.41
N GLY A 48 -3.29 21.80 -0.46
CA GLY A 48 -2.68 22.67 0.55
C GLY A 48 -2.00 21.93 1.70
N LEU A 49 -1.83 20.61 1.61
CA LEU A 49 -1.13 19.79 2.61
C LEU A 49 -0.13 18.87 1.94
N VAL A 50 1.11 18.87 2.43
CA VAL A 50 2.18 17.94 2.03
C VAL A 50 2.84 17.40 3.29
N ALA A 51 3.02 16.09 3.37
CA ALA A 51 3.74 15.43 4.45
C ALA A 51 5.05 14.82 3.94
N GLU A 52 6.13 15.09 4.65
CA GLU A 52 7.40 14.37 4.52
C GLU A 52 7.43 13.30 5.60
N VAL A 53 7.46 12.05 5.18
CA VAL A 53 7.38 10.88 6.06
C VAL A 53 8.59 9.97 5.86
N GLU A 54 8.94 9.21 6.88
CA GLU A 54 9.91 8.12 6.77
C GLU A 54 9.29 6.95 6.04
N GLN A 55 10.12 6.16 5.36
CA GLN A 55 9.65 4.94 4.72
C GLN A 55 9.27 3.92 5.79
N LEU A 56 8.22 3.15 5.52
CA LEU A 56 7.84 2.02 6.36
C LEU A 56 8.95 0.97 6.35
N GLU A 57 9.14 0.30 7.49
CA GLU A 57 10.07 -0.82 7.58
C GLU A 57 9.70 -1.93 6.59
N GLU A 58 10.67 -2.34 5.80
CA GLU A 58 10.52 -3.43 4.86
C GLU A 58 10.81 -4.76 5.56
N ILE A 59 9.84 -5.65 5.55
CA ILE A 59 10.01 -7.04 6.00
C ILE A 59 10.06 -7.95 4.78
N THR A 60 10.95 -8.92 4.77
CA THR A 60 11.01 -9.91 3.68
C THR A 60 9.87 -10.92 3.80
N LEU A 61 9.45 -11.47 2.65
CA LEU A 61 8.45 -12.54 2.62
C LEU A 61 8.85 -13.74 3.49
N LYS A 62 10.14 -14.09 3.47
CA LYS A 62 10.67 -15.22 4.26
C LYS A 62 10.55 -14.96 5.77
N GLU A 63 10.91 -13.77 6.23
CA GLU A 63 10.80 -13.37 7.64
C GLU A 63 9.34 -13.31 8.10
N PHE A 64 8.46 -12.75 7.25
CA PHE A 64 7.04 -12.73 7.53
C PHE A 64 6.47 -14.14 7.74
N ILE A 65 6.77 -15.07 6.83
CA ILE A 65 6.29 -16.46 6.93
C ILE A 65 6.89 -17.17 8.13
N LYS A 66 8.18 -16.94 8.45
CA LYS A 66 8.85 -17.54 9.61
C LYS A 66 8.25 -17.07 10.93
N ASN A 67 7.92 -15.80 11.03
CA ASN A 67 7.48 -15.17 12.28
C ASN A 67 5.96 -15.21 12.46
N ASN A 68 5.20 -15.49 11.40
CA ASN A 68 3.74 -15.52 11.45
C ASN A 68 3.23 -16.90 11.87
N LYS A 69 2.54 -16.94 13.02
CA LYS A 69 1.94 -18.17 13.57
C LYS A 69 0.45 -18.35 13.24
N LYS A 70 -0.14 -17.45 12.42
CA LYS A 70 -1.54 -17.56 12.04
C LYS A 70 -1.78 -18.84 11.23
N GLN A 71 -2.90 -19.50 11.50
CA GLN A 71 -3.36 -20.66 10.71
C GLN A 71 -3.90 -20.22 9.33
N ASN A 72 -4.57 -19.07 9.29
CA ASN A 72 -5.11 -18.50 8.07
C ASN A 72 -4.26 -17.28 7.68
N ILE A 73 -3.67 -17.32 6.49
CA ILE A 73 -2.90 -16.23 5.90
C ILE A 73 -3.35 -16.06 4.46
N ASN A 74 -3.78 -14.85 4.12
CA ASN A 74 -4.20 -14.52 2.76
C ASN A 74 -3.23 -13.49 2.16
N LEU A 75 -2.60 -13.86 1.08
CA LEU A 75 -1.69 -13.00 0.33
C LEU A 75 -2.25 -12.73 -1.07
N ILE A 76 -1.84 -11.64 -1.68
CA ILE A 76 -2.08 -11.34 -3.08
C ILE A 76 -0.73 -11.18 -3.78
N ALA A 77 -0.57 -11.80 -4.94
CA ALA A 77 0.59 -11.60 -5.80
C ALA A 77 0.19 -10.84 -7.06
N LEU A 78 0.93 -9.78 -7.39
CA LEU A 78 0.71 -9.00 -8.60
C LEU A 78 1.72 -9.37 -9.66
N GLU A 79 1.24 -9.88 -10.77
CA GLU A 79 2.04 -10.15 -11.97
C GLU A 79 1.74 -9.06 -13.01
N GLU A 80 2.79 -8.37 -13.48
CA GLU A 80 2.74 -7.35 -14.53
C GLU A 80 1.78 -6.15 -14.28
N VAL A 81 1.35 -5.92 -13.03
CA VAL A 81 0.60 -4.71 -12.66
C VAL A 81 1.60 -3.62 -12.30
N THR A 82 1.73 -2.62 -13.16
CA THR A 82 2.75 -1.54 -13.03
C THR A 82 2.14 -0.16 -12.79
N ASP A 83 0.87 0.06 -13.15
CA ASP A 83 0.22 1.36 -12.94
C ASP A 83 0.02 1.61 -11.42
N PRO A 84 0.59 2.72 -10.91
CA PRO A 84 0.46 3.09 -9.50
C PRO A 84 -0.98 3.22 -9.00
N ARG A 85 -1.91 3.67 -9.86
CA ARG A 85 -3.33 3.82 -9.51
C ARG A 85 -3.98 2.46 -9.29
N ASN A 86 -3.71 1.52 -10.17
CA ASN A 86 -4.25 0.16 -10.07
C ASN A 86 -3.70 -0.55 -8.84
N ILE A 87 -2.38 -0.46 -8.60
CA ILE A 87 -1.76 -1.03 -7.40
C ILE A 87 -2.36 -0.40 -6.14
N GLY A 88 -2.51 0.93 -6.09
CA GLY A 88 -3.11 1.62 -4.95
C GLY A 88 -4.56 1.19 -4.69
N SER A 89 -5.36 1.03 -5.73
CA SER A 89 -6.74 0.53 -5.62
C SER A 89 -6.79 -0.91 -5.10
N ILE A 90 -5.86 -1.76 -5.55
CA ILE A 90 -5.74 -3.14 -5.04
C ILE A 90 -5.35 -3.13 -3.55
N ILE A 91 -4.37 -2.31 -3.16
CA ILE A 91 -3.96 -2.17 -1.75
C ILE A 91 -5.14 -1.75 -0.88
N ARG A 92 -5.90 -0.73 -1.28
CA ARG A 92 -7.08 -0.27 -0.54
C ARG A 92 -8.11 -1.38 -0.37
N SER A 93 -8.38 -2.15 -1.43
CA SER A 93 -9.31 -3.28 -1.38
C SER A 93 -8.77 -4.41 -0.52
N ALA A 94 -7.49 -4.74 -0.66
CA ALA A 94 -6.83 -5.79 0.12
C ALA A 94 -6.93 -5.52 1.62
N VAL A 95 -6.70 -4.28 2.05
CA VAL A 95 -6.87 -3.88 3.46
C VAL A 95 -8.32 -4.04 3.92
N ALA A 96 -9.28 -3.59 3.10
CA ALA A 96 -10.71 -3.73 3.44
C ALA A 96 -11.14 -5.20 3.61
N PHE A 97 -10.50 -6.12 2.90
CA PHE A 97 -10.74 -7.56 3.00
C PHE A 97 -9.78 -8.30 3.97
N ASN A 98 -9.02 -7.57 4.79
CA ASN A 98 -8.07 -8.14 5.76
C ASN A 98 -7.04 -9.10 5.12
N ILE A 99 -6.53 -8.76 3.94
CA ILE A 99 -5.42 -9.44 3.32
C ILE A 99 -4.14 -9.14 4.10
N ASP A 100 -3.35 -10.16 4.42
CA ASP A 100 -2.16 -10.05 5.27
C ASP A 100 -0.96 -9.42 4.54
N GLY A 101 -0.89 -9.53 3.22
CA GLY A 101 0.22 -8.96 2.47
C GLY A 101 0.09 -9.03 0.95
N LEU A 102 0.86 -8.18 0.30
CA LEU A 102 0.95 -8.05 -1.14
C LEU A 102 2.35 -8.40 -1.61
N ILE A 103 2.48 -9.30 -2.58
CA ILE A 103 3.76 -9.68 -3.20
C ILE A 103 3.87 -8.98 -4.54
N VAL A 104 4.95 -8.25 -4.73
CA VAL A 104 5.20 -7.45 -5.94
C VAL A 104 6.62 -7.67 -6.46
N LYS A 105 6.83 -7.55 -7.76
CA LYS A 105 8.17 -7.52 -8.32
C LYS A 105 8.87 -6.21 -7.95
N GLU A 106 10.02 -6.28 -7.31
CA GLU A 106 10.78 -5.12 -6.83
C GLU A 106 11.04 -4.10 -7.95
N ARG A 107 11.44 -4.57 -9.14
CA ARG A 107 11.81 -3.71 -10.27
C ARG A 107 10.63 -2.91 -10.85
N SER A 108 9.42 -3.41 -10.74
CA SER A 108 8.21 -2.80 -11.32
C SER A 108 7.33 -2.11 -10.28
N PHE A 109 7.62 -2.27 -8.99
CA PHE A 109 6.82 -1.64 -7.94
C PHE A 109 7.19 -0.16 -7.75
N PRO A 110 6.24 0.78 -7.96
CA PRO A 110 6.50 2.21 -7.94
C PRO A 110 6.52 2.77 -6.50
N SER A 111 7.42 2.28 -5.65
CA SER A 111 7.47 2.59 -4.22
C SER A 111 7.55 4.08 -3.87
N LYS A 112 8.08 4.92 -4.79
CA LYS A 112 8.20 6.37 -4.59
C LYS A 112 7.05 7.17 -5.23
N SER A 113 6.08 6.49 -5.85
CA SER A 113 4.99 7.16 -6.56
C SER A 113 3.95 7.73 -5.59
N ARG A 114 3.81 9.03 -5.55
CA ARG A 114 2.76 9.71 -4.78
C ARG A 114 1.36 9.30 -5.22
N LEU A 115 1.22 8.96 -6.50
CA LEU A 115 -0.03 8.51 -7.07
C LEU A 115 -0.46 7.16 -6.48
N LEU A 116 0.50 6.27 -6.21
CA LEU A 116 0.29 5.03 -5.48
C LEU A 116 -0.29 5.31 -4.07
N TYR A 117 0.38 6.16 -3.29
CA TYR A 117 -0.06 6.51 -1.94
C TYR A 117 -1.45 7.16 -1.93
N LYS A 118 -1.69 8.09 -2.87
CA LYS A 118 -3.00 8.73 -2.99
C LYS A 118 -4.10 7.73 -3.32
N SER A 119 -3.86 6.81 -4.25
CA SER A 119 -4.85 5.79 -4.66
C SER A 119 -5.10 4.75 -3.57
N ALA A 120 -4.06 4.43 -2.78
CA ALA A 120 -4.16 3.51 -1.66
C ALA A 120 -4.94 4.09 -0.47
N SER A 121 -5.14 5.43 -0.41
CA SER A 121 -5.95 6.10 0.62
C SER A 121 -5.61 5.68 2.06
N GLY A 122 -4.31 5.64 2.40
CA GLY A 122 -3.81 5.19 3.70
C GLY A 122 -3.68 3.67 3.85
N GLY A 123 -4.12 2.88 2.90
CA GLY A 123 -4.05 1.41 2.99
C GLY A 123 -2.62 0.87 3.04
N ILE A 124 -1.66 1.62 2.52
CA ILE A 124 -0.25 1.17 2.45
C ILE A 124 0.39 0.98 3.85
N GLU A 125 -0.10 1.70 4.85
CA GLU A 125 0.34 1.60 6.25
C GLU A 125 -0.25 0.36 6.95
N HIS A 126 -1.28 -0.25 6.39
CA HIS A 126 -2.02 -1.35 7.00
C HIS A 126 -1.79 -2.71 6.36
N ILE A 127 -0.99 -2.80 5.29
CA ILE A 127 -0.67 -4.05 4.61
C ILE A 127 0.84 -4.23 4.48
N LYS A 128 1.31 -5.47 4.60
CA LYS A 128 2.73 -5.78 4.32
C LYS A 128 2.97 -5.90 2.82
N ILE A 129 4.00 -5.22 2.32
CA ILE A 129 4.38 -5.27 0.91
C ILE A 129 5.71 -6.01 0.80
N PHE A 130 5.70 -7.17 0.16
CA PHE A 130 6.87 -8.01 -0.05
C PHE A 130 7.42 -7.79 -1.46
N LYS A 131 8.55 -7.11 -1.54
CA LYS A 131 9.26 -6.91 -2.79
C LYS A 131 10.11 -8.14 -3.09
N VAL A 132 9.89 -8.77 -4.23
CA VAL A 132 10.61 -9.97 -4.63
C VAL A 132 11.25 -9.78 -6.00
N SER A 133 12.42 -10.37 -6.19
CA SER A 133 13.12 -10.35 -7.49
C SER A 133 12.43 -11.22 -8.53
N ASN A 134 11.87 -12.37 -8.11
CA ASN A 134 11.20 -13.33 -8.98
C ASN A 134 9.94 -13.89 -8.31
N LEU A 135 8.79 -13.63 -8.93
CA LEU A 135 7.49 -14.05 -8.39
C LEU A 135 7.34 -15.57 -8.40
N ASN A 136 7.74 -16.24 -9.51
CA ASN A 136 7.60 -17.69 -9.62
C ASN A 136 8.42 -18.44 -8.56
N THR A 137 9.63 -17.96 -8.25
CA THR A 137 10.45 -18.52 -7.17
C THR A 137 9.78 -18.34 -5.81
N SER A 138 9.16 -17.17 -5.58
CA SER A 138 8.43 -16.86 -4.35
C SER A 138 7.18 -17.74 -4.20
N LEU A 139 6.43 -17.96 -5.28
CA LEU A 139 5.28 -18.86 -5.27
C LEU A 139 5.69 -20.32 -5.02
N LYS A 140 6.78 -20.79 -5.60
CA LYS A 140 7.35 -22.13 -5.31
C LYS A 140 7.71 -22.26 -3.83
N PHE A 141 8.38 -21.24 -3.26
CA PHE A 141 8.68 -21.20 -1.82
C PHE A 141 7.42 -21.24 -0.96
N LEU A 142 6.37 -20.46 -1.29
CA LEU A 142 5.13 -20.46 -0.54
C LEU A 142 4.41 -21.82 -0.60
N LYS A 143 4.46 -22.52 -1.74
CA LYS A 143 3.93 -23.90 -1.85
C LYS A 143 4.62 -24.85 -0.87
N THR A 144 5.93 -24.71 -0.61
CA THR A 144 6.64 -25.51 0.42
C THR A 144 6.21 -25.15 1.86
N LYS A 145 5.50 -24.05 2.03
CA LYS A 145 4.93 -23.55 3.31
C LYS A 145 3.41 -23.76 3.39
N GLU A 146 2.89 -24.68 2.57
CA GLU A 146 1.50 -25.10 2.55
C GLU A 146 0.52 -24.02 2.05
N PHE A 147 0.99 -23.05 1.27
CA PHE A 147 0.10 -22.11 0.61
C PHE A 147 -0.57 -22.73 -0.61
N TRP A 148 -1.88 -22.57 -0.68
CA TRP A 148 -2.65 -22.84 -1.88
C TRP A 148 -2.53 -21.63 -2.83
N VAL A 149 -2.12 -21.89 -4.07
CA VAL A 149 -1.93 -20.86 -5.09
C VAL A 149 -3.09 -20.89 -6.07
N SER A 150 -3.83 -19.77 -6.15
CA SER A 150 -4.92 -19.57 -7.10
C SER A 150 -4.56 -18.44 -8.07
N ALA A 151 -4.68 -18.70 -9.37
CA ALA A 151 -4.49 -17.67 -10.38
C ALA A 151 -5.86 -17.20 -10.90
N PHE A 152 -5.99 -15.87 -11.03
CA PHE A 152 -7.16 -15.24 -11.65
C PHE A 152 -6.83 -14.93 -13.11
N ASP A 153 -7.56 -15.52 -14.00
CA ASP A 153 -7.38 -15.35 -15.44
C ASP A 153 -8.77 -15.29 -16.12
N VAL A 154 -8.90 -14.45 -17.14
CA VAL A 154 -10.18 -14.28 -17.87
C VAL A 154 -10.62 -15.54 -18.60
N THR A 155 -9.69 -16.46 -18.87
CA THR A 155 -9.97 -17.75 -19.51
C THR A 155 -10.29 -18.86 -18.52
N ALA A 156 -10.26 -18.58 -17.21
CA ALA A 156 -10.50 -19.56 -16.17
C ALA A 156 -11.94 -20.09 -16.22
N LYS A 157 -12.09 -21.42 -16.17
CA LYS A 157 -13.39 -22.09 -16.19
C LYS A 157 -14.07 -22.16 -14.82
N LYS A 158 -13.31 -21.94 -13.73
CA LYS A 158 -13.82 -22.06 -12.36
C LYS A 158 -14.13 -20.68 -11.79
N ASP A 159 -15.30 -20.56 -11.19
CA ASP A 159 -15.68 -19.39 -10.43
C ASP A 159 -14.95 -19.37 -9.07
N PHE A 160 -14.29 -18.27 -8.72
CA PHE A 160 -13.54 -18.12 -7.47
C PHE A 160 -14.44 -18.10 -6.23
N THR A 161 -15.71 -17.72 -6.36
CA THR A 161 -16.69 -17.70 -5.26
C THR A 161 -16.95 -19.07 -4.66
N LYS A 162 -16.68 -20.13 -5.41
CA LYS A 162 -16.83 -21.52 -4.98
C LYS A 162 -15.61 -22.09 -4.26
N ASN A 163 -14.54 -21.32 -4.12
CA ASN A 163 -13.33 -21.78 -3.46
C ASN A 163 -13.47 -21.70 -1.93
N ASN A 164 -12.84 -22.65 -1.26
CA ASN A 164 -12.70 -22.62 0.20
C ASN A 164 -11.39 -21.90 0.55
N TRP A 165 -11.50 -20.68 1.07
CA TRP A 165 -10.36 -19.81 1.43
C TRP A 165 -9.83 -20.04 2.86
N LYS A 166 -10.04 -21.24 3.42
CA LYS A 166 -9.45 -21.61 4.71
C LYS A 166 -7.98 -21.93 4.56
N GLY A 167 -7.19 -21.64 5.61
CA GLY A 167 -5.76 -21.91 5.63
C GLY A 167 -4.94 -20.81 4.98
N LYS A 168 -3.85 -21.19 4.33
CA LYS A 168 -2.90 -20.26 3.71
C LYS A 168 -3.15 -20.16 2.21
N ASN A 169 -3.48 -18.97 1.73
CA ASN A 169 -3.87 -18.73 0.33
C ASN A 169 -3.05 -17.60 -0.28
N ILE A 170 -2.85 -17.68 -1.61
CA ILE A 170 -2.30 -16.63 -2.44
C ILE A 170 -2.94 -16.66 -3.82
#